data_377efc57a49a792bb5871a6ca0e39b47
#
_entry.id   377efc57a49a792bb5871a6ca0e39b47
#
_cell.length_a   1.000
_cell.length_b   1.000
_cell.length_c   1.000
_cell.angle_alpha   90.00
_cell.angle_beta   90.00
_cell.angle_gamma   90.00
#
_symmetry.space_group_name_H-M   'P 1'
#
loop_
_entity.id
_entity.type
_entity.pdbx_description
1 polymer ?
#
loop_
_entity_poly.entity_id
_entity_poly.type
_entity_poly.pdbx_seq_one_letter_code
_entity_poly.pdbx_strand_id
1 'polypeptide(L)'
;MRLSSNEPKILFPWEGRGGLRRFLRLGRLRPFLVVSGVVGFLTLVGVSERRASGVRQTRATLLGARRVVETYLADHDGGCPPSLDKAAEEAHAEGTPRDAWGRPLRLVCPGRWQGARYELMSDGPDGEPGGLDRIE
;
A
#
# COMPACT_ATOMS: atom_id res chain seq x y z
N MET A 1 43.05 -28.81 49.89
CA MET A 1 41.91 -27.87 49.86
C MET A 1 41.35 -27.84 48.43
N ARG A 2 40.17 -28.45 48.20
CA ARG A 2 39.44 -28.38 46.92
C ARG A 2 38.35 -27.35 47.08
N LEU A 3 38.50 -26.23 46.37
CA LEU A 3 37.47 -25.21 46.29
C LEU A 3 36.35 -25.72 45.37
N SER A 4 35.21 -26.03 45.95
CA SER A 4 33.97 -26.36 45.22
C SER A 4 33.38 -25.07 44.68
N SER A 5 33.55 -24.82 43.41
CA SER A 5 32.85 -23.72 42.71
C SER A 5 31.39 -24.09 42.48
N ASN A 6 30.54 -23.57 43.36
CA ASN A 6 29.09 -23.70 43.27
C ASN A 6 28.59 -22.54 42.36
N GLU A 7 28.75 -22.67 41.05
CA GLU A 7 28.19 -21.72 40.12
C GLU A 7 26.65 -21.90 40.01
N PRO A 8 25.84 -20.87 40.26
CA PRO A 8 24.42 -20.95 40.08
C PRO A 8 24.11 -21.08 38.59
N LYS A 9 23.64 -22.26 38.17
CA LYS A 9 23.11 -22.47 36.81
C LYS A 9 21.82 -21.65 36.68
N ILE A 10 21.91 -20.52 35.96
CA ILE A 10 20.74 -19.74 35.56
C ILE A 10 20.01 -20.56 34.48
N LEU A 11 18.97 -21.27 34.90
CA LEU A 11 18.08 -22.00 34.00
C LEU A 11 17.09 -21.00 33.37
N PHE A 12 17.29 -20.71 32.11
CA PHE A 12 16.31 -19.93 31.35
C PHE A 12 15.03 -20.76 31.16
N PRO A 13 13.84 -20.14 31.31
CA PRO A 13 12.54 -20.86 31.23
C PRO A 13 12.29 -21.63 29.92
N TRP A 14 13.03 -21.35 28.85
CA TRP A 14 12.93 -22.00 27.55
C TRP A 14 13.91 -23.18 27.36
N GLU A 15 14.81 -23.43 28.28
CA GLU A 15 15.73 -24.60 28.21
C GLU A 15 15.09 -25.93 28.64
N GLY A 16 13.82 -25.91 29.04
CA GLY A 16 13.03 -27.10 29.34
C GLY A 16 12.92 -27.98 28.07
N ARG A 17 13.69 -29.06 28.04
CA ARG A 17 13.79 -30.06 26.96
C ARG A 17 12.45 -30.73 26.62
N GLY A 18 11.42 -30.01 26.17
CA GLY A 18 10.21 -30.75 25.85
C GLY A 18 9.03 -30.00 25.26
N GLY A 19 8.98 -28.67 25.36
CA GLY A 19 7.79 -27.93 24.98
C GLY A 19 7.44 -28.05 23.49
N LEU A 20 8.34 -27.71 22.61
CA LEU A 20 8.10 -27.73 21.17
C LEU A 20 8.12 -29.12 20.54
N ARG A 21 8.97 -30.05 21.04
CA ARG A 21 9.00 -31.43 20.52
C ARG A 21 7.74 -32.23 20.84
N ARG A 22 7.03 -31.90 21.92
CA ARG A 22 5.77 -32.55 22.27
C ARG A 22 4.61 -32.10 21.38
N PHE A 23 4.61 -30.83 20.97
CA PHE A 23 3.67 -30.28 19.98
C PHE A 23 3.91 -30.87 18.58
N LEU A 24 5.15 -31.19 18.24
CA LEU A 24 5.53 -31.76 16.95
C LEU A 24 5.31 -33.30 16.86
N ARG A 25 4.92 -33.99 17.94
CA ARG A 25 4.55 -35.40 17.93
C ARG A 25 3.15 -35.72 17.38
N LEU A 26 2.40 -34.70 17.02
CA LEU A 26 1.16 -34.83 16.24
C LEU A 26 1.48 -35.19 14.77
N GLY A 27 1.99 -36.41 14.55
CA GLY A 27 2.46 -36.87 13.24
C GLY A 27 1.44 -36.76 12.12
N ARG A 28 0.14 -36.73 12.44
CA ARG A 28 -0.96 -36.53 11.50
C ARG A 28 -1.27 -35.06 11.24
N LEU A 29 -0.90 -34.11 12.12
CA LEU A 29 -1.16 -32.67 11.96
C LEU A 29 -0.03 -31.93 11.25
N ARG A 30 1.16 -32.52 11.14
CA ARG A 30 2.30 -31.91 10.42
C ARG A 30 1.98 -31.49 9.01
N PRO A 31 1.37 -32.34 8.14
CA PRO A 31 1.07 -31.93 6.78
C PRO A 31 0.06 -30.77 6.74
N PHE A 32 -0.92 -30.74 7.65
CA PHE A 32 -1.88 -29.63 7.72
C PHE A 32 -1.23 -28.31 8.15
N LEU A 33 -0.31 -28.33 9.10
CA LEU A 33 0.42 -27.13 9.53
C LEU A 33 1.33 -26.60 8.40
N VAL A 34 2.00 -27.49 7.68
CA VAL A 34 2.83 -27.09 6.53
C VAL A 34 1.95 -26.50 5.43
N VAL A 35 0.86 -27.14 5.05
CA VAL A 35 -0.06 -26.66 4.04
C VAL A 35 -0.67 -25.31 4.44
N SER A 36 -1.15 -25.17 5.69
CA SER A 36 -1.69 -23.90 6.19
C SER A 36 -0.63 -22.80 6.19
N GLY A 37 0.60 -23.11 6.57
CA GLY A 37 1.72 -22.16 6.52
C GLY A 37 2.04 -21.71 5.10
N VAL A 38 2.07 -22.62 4.14
CA VAL A 38 2.31 -22.31 2.72
C VAL A 38 1.16 -21.48 2.16
N VAL A 39 -0.09 -21.87 2.41
CA VAL A 39 -1.27 -21.11 1.95
C VAL A 39 -1.27 -19.71 2.57
N GLY A 40 -1.02 -19.58 3.88
CA GLY A 40 -0.92 -18.29 4.55
C GLY A 40 0.19 -17.41 3.97
N PHE A 41 1.35 -17.99 3.70
CA PHE A 41 2.46 -17.27 3.06
C PHE A 41 2.10 -16.80 1.65
N LEU A 42 1.53 -17.66 0.81
CA LEU A 42 1.13 -17.31 -0.55
C LEU A 42 0.04 -16.23 -0.58
N THR A 43 -0.91 -16.26 0.37
CA THR A 43 -1.93 -15.20 0.47
C THR A 43 -1.33 -13.86 0.87
N LEU A 44 -0.40 -13.84 1.82
CA LEU A 44 0.31 -12.62 2.22
C LEU A 44 1.12 -12.03 1.07
N VAL A 45 1.87 -12.86 0.34
CA VAL A 45 2.62 -12.43 -0.84
C VAL A 45 1.67 -11.89 -1.91
N GLY A 46 0.58 -12.61 -2.21
CA GLY A 46 -0.41 -12.18 -3.20
C GLY A 46 -1.08 -10.83 -2.86
N VAL A 47 -1.37 -10.58 -1.59
CA VAL A 47 -1.93 -9.29 -1.13
C VAL A 47 -0.90 -8.16 -1.27
N SER A 48 0.36 -8.41 -0.90
CA SER A 48 1.42 -7.40 -1.01
C SER A 48 1.70 -7.02 -2.47
N GLU A 49 1.74 -7.98 -3.37
CA GLU A 49 1.92 -7.75 -4.81
C GLU A 49 0.76 -6.96 -5.43
N ARG A 50 -0.48 -7.26 -5.05
CA ARG A 50 -1.66 -6.50 -5.51
C ARG A 50 -1.59 -5.04 -5.07
N ARG A 51 -1.19 -4.76 -3.83
CA ARG A 51 -1.00 -3.39 -3.35
C ARG A 51 0.10 -2.67 -4.13
N ALA A 52 1.25 -3.30 -4.31
CA ALA A 52 2.37 -2.71 -5.05
C ALA A 52 2.03 -2.44 -6.52
N SER A 53 1.29 -3.35 -7.18
CA SER A 53 0.83 -3.13 -8.56
C SER A 53 -0.20 -2.01 -8.64
N GLY A 54 -1.13 -1.92 -7.69
CA GLY A 54 -2.12 -0.84 -7.60
C GLY A 54 -1.47 0.53 -7.46
N VAL A 55 -0.46 0.68 -6.61
CA VAL A 55 0.29 1.94 -6.47
C VAL A 55 0.98 2.34 -7.78
N ARG A 56 1.64 1.39 -8.46
CA ARG A 56 2.28 1.67 -9.76
C ARG A 56 1.26 2.10 -10.83
N GLN A 57 0.13 1.41 -10.90
CA GLN A 57 -0.95 1.75 -11.83
C GLN A 57 -1.53 3.13 -11.53
N THR A 58 -1.81 3.45 -10.27
CA THR A 58 -2.32 4.76 -9.85
C THR A 58 -1.35 5.88 -10.20
N ARG A 59 -0.03 5.67 -10.01
CA ARG A 59 0.97 6.65 -10.43
C ARG A 59 0.97 6.89 -11.95
N ALA A 60 0.82 5.84 -12.75
CA ALA A 60 0.70 5.97 -14.19
C ALA A 60 -0.56 6.77 -14.57
N THR A 61 -1.68 6.50 -13.91
CA THR A 61 -2.93 7.25 -14.11
C THR A 61 -2.79 8.72 -13.70
N LEU A 62 -2.11 9.01 -12.58
CA LEU A 62 -1.82 10.39 -12.15
C LEU A 62 -1.01 11.16 -13.19
N LEU A 63 0.00 10.52 -13.80
CA LEU A 63 0.78 11.14 -14.89
C LEU A 63 -0.08 11.42 -16.13
N GLY A 64 -1.02 10.53 -16.45
CA GLY A 64 -2.01 10.77 -17.52
C GLY A 64 -2.94 11.93 -17.19
N ALA A 65 -3.50 11.93 -15.99
CA ALA A 65 -4.39 12.98 -15.50
C ALA A 65 -3.70 14.35 -15.43
N ARG A 66 -2.41 14.39 -15.08
CA ARG A 66 -1.61 15.61 -15.10
C ARG A 66 -1.58 16.24 -16.49
N ARG A 67 -1.38 15.45 -17.54
CA ARG A 67 -1.42 15.95 -18.92
C ARG A 67 -2.77 16.57 -19.27
N VAL A 68 -3.85 15.92 -18.88
CA VAL A 68 -5.22 16.43 -19.07
C VAL A 68 -5.40 17.81 -18.44
N VAL A 69 -4.99 17.94 -17.17
CA VAL A 69 -5.08 19.25 -16.46
C VAL A 69 -4.16 20.30 -17.10
N GLU A 70 -2.94 19.93 -17.51
CA GLU A 70 -2.00 20.85 -18.14
C GLU A 70 -2.52 21.33 -19.51
N THR A 71 -3.16 20.46 -20.29
CA THR A 71 -3.82 20.87 -21.55
C THR A 71 -4.93 21.86 -21.27
N TYR A 72 -5.82 21.57 -20.30
CA TYR A 72 -6.88 22.48 -19.91
C TYR A 72 -6.34 23.86 -19.48
N LEU A 73 -5.31 23.90 -18.63
CA LEU A 73 -4.68 25.14 -18.17
C LEU A 73 -4.06 25.96 -19.32
N ALA A 74 -3.49 25.27 -20.32
CA ALA A 74 -2.93 25.92 -21.50
C ALA A 74 -4.00 26.58 -22.38
N ASP A 75 -5.14 25.92 -22.53
CA ASP A 75 -6.27 26.39 -23.37
C ASP A 75 -7.09 27.47 -22.67
N HIS A 76 -6.97 27.60 -21.33
CA HIS A 76 -7.75 28.58 -20.53
C HIS A 76 -6.87 29.61 -19.80
N ASP A 77 -5.75 29.99 -20.35
CA ASP A 77 -4.82 31.02 -19.80
C ASP A 77 -4.43 30.75 -18.33
N GLY A 78 -4.28 29.49 -17.96
CA GLY A 78 -3.95 29.07 -16.59
C GLY A 78 -5.14 29.01 -15.63
N GLY A 79 -6.37 29.15 -16.14
CA GLY A 79 -7.58 29.04 -15.36
C GLY A 79 -7.80 27.61 -14.82
N CYS A 80 -8.16 27.50 -13.55
CA CYS A 80 -8.43 26.20 -12.92
C CYS A 80 -9.67 25.51 -13.48
N PRO A 81 -9.60 24.21 -13.85
CA PRO A 81 -10.80 23.48 -14.21
C PRO A 81 -11.74 23.33 -13.01
N PRO A 82 -13.06 23.42 -13.21
CA PRO A 82 -14.03 23.26 -12.12
C PRO A 82 -14.05 21.83 -11.54
N SER A 83 -13.68 20.86 -12.36
CA SER A 83 -13.50 19.44 -11.94
C SER A 83 -12.56 18.72 -12.89
N LEU A 84 -12.04 17.57 -12.42
CA LEU A 84 -11.20 16.71 -13.27
C LEU A 84 -12.02 16.08 -14.42
N ASP A 85 -13.31 15.83 -14.20
CA ASP A 85 -14.23 15.34 -15.22
C ASP A 85 -14.34 16.32 -16.39
N LYS A 86 -14.49 17.62 -16.08
CA LYS A 86 -14.60 18.66 -17.09
C LYS A 86 -13.31 18.82 -17.90
N ALA A 87 -12.17 18.79 -17.21
CA ALA A 87 -10.87 18.82 -17.88
C ALA A 87 -10.67 17.59 -18.79
N ALA A 88 -11.13 16.41 -18.35
CA ALA A 88 -11.04 15.18 -19.14
C ALA A 88 -11.95 15.23 -20.38
N GLU A 89 -13.16 15.76 -20.25
CA GLU A 89 -14.11 15.94 -21.35
C GLU A 89 -13.53 16.85 -22.44
N GLU A 90 -12.98 18.01 -22.05
CA GLU A 90 -12.40 18.98 -22.98
C GLU A 90 -11.11 18.49 -23.64
N ALA A 91 -10.30 17.74 -22.90
CA ALA A 91 -9.11 17.07 -23.44
C ALA A 91 -9.43 15.83 -24.29
N HIS A 92 -10.71 15.51 -24.52
CA HIS A 92 -11.17 14.29 -25.22
C HIS A 92 -10.58 13.00 -24.65
N ALA A 93 -10.36 12.95 -23.33
CA ALA A 93 -9.89 11.77 -22.66
C ALA A 93 -10.99 10.69 -22.58
N GLU A 94 -10.58 9.43 -22.56
CA GLU A 94 -11.51 8.29 -22.39
C GLU A 94 -12.06 8.21 -20.96
N GLY A 95 -12.90 9.20 -20.58
CA GLY A 95 -13.56 9.26 -19.28
C GLY A 95 -12.69 9.83 -18.16
N THR A 96 -13.27 9.91 -16.95
CA THR A 96 -12.58 10.43 -15.76
C THR A 96 -11.47 9.50 -15.30
N PRO A 97 -10.24 10.01 -15.11
CA PRO A 97 -9.16 9.22 -14.58
C PRO A 97 -9.49 8.67 -13.19
N ARG A 98 -9.32 7.35 -13.02
CA ARG A 98 -9.55 6.63 -11.75
C ARG A 98 -8.29 5.95 -11.29
N ASP A 99 -8.16 5.80 -9.99
CA ASP A 99 -7.07 5.02 -9.40
C ASP A 99 -7.24 3.51 -9.64
N ALA A 100 -6.25 2.71 -9.23
CA ALA A 100 -6.28 1.26 -9.38
C ALA A 100 -7.39 0.57 -8.58
N TRP A 101 -8.02 1.27 -7.64
CA TRP A 101 -9.13 0.79 -6.83
C TRP A 101 -10.49 1.30 -7.34
N GLY A 102 -10.50 1.97 -8.52
CA GLY A 102 -11.71 2.44 -9.18
C GLY A 102 -12.27 3.76 -8.66
N ARG A 103 -11.54 4.48 -7.80
CA ARG A 103 -11.96 5.77 -7.25
C ARG A 103 -11.51 6.92 -8.12
N PRO A 104 -12.29 8.01 -8.19
CA PRO A 104 -11.88 9.19 -8.94
C PRO A 104 -10.66 9.83 -8.28
N LEU A 105 -9.74 10.35 -9.10
CA LEU A 105 -8.64 11.16 -8.60
C LEU A 105 -9.17 12.52 -8.11
N ARG A 106 -8.51 13.07 -7.10
CA ARG A 106 -8.85 14.39 -6.55
C ARG A 106 -7.97 15.46 -7.17
N LEU A 107 -8.60 16.50 -7.67
CA LEU A 107 -7.95 17.72 -8.15
C LEU A 107 -8.17 18.83 -7.13
N VAL A 108 -7.10 19.48 -6.74
CA VAL A 108 -7.13 20.73 -5.98
C VAL A 108 -6.46 21.80 -6.81
N CYS A 109 -7.24 22.78 -7.24
CA CYS A 109 -6.76 23.90 -8.03
C CYS A 109 -7.42 25.20 -7.51
N PRO A 110 -6.63 26.23 -7.13
CA PRO A 110 -5.18 26.25 -7.11
C PRO A 110 -4.57 25.30 -6.06
N GLY A 111 -3.33 24.87 -6.27
CA GLY A 111 -2.61 24.00 -5.34
C GLY A 111 -2.41 24.67 -3.97
N ARG A 112 -2.40 23.87 -2.90
CA ARG A 112 -2.25 24.34 -1.51
C ARG A 112 -0.82 24.74 -1.17
N TRP A 113 0.17 24.14 -1.86
CA TRP A 113 1.58 24.42 -1.63
C TRP A 113 2.02 25.62 -2.43
N GLN A 114 2.89 26.47 -1.83
CA GLN A 114 3.42 27.63 -2.49
C GLN A 114 4.14 27.25 -3.80
N GLY A 115 3.64 27.79 -4.92
CA GLY A 115 4.18 27.54 -6.26
C GLY A 115 3.55 26.37 -7.03
N ALA A 116 2.70 25.57 -6.41
CA ALA A 116 1.95 24.53 -7.11
C ALA A 116 0.72 25.13 -7.79
N ARG A 117 0.63 25.01 -9.11
CA ARG A 117 -0.56 25.47 -9.86
C ARG A 117 -1.79 24.63 -9.49
N TYR A 118 -1.61 23.36 -9.31
CA TYR A 118 -2.63 22.38 -8.91
C TYR A 118 -1.99 21.19 -8.19
N GLU A 119 -2.80 20.42 -7.53
CA GLU A 119 -2.43 19.16 -6.91
C GLU A 119 -3.38 18.07 -7.41
N LEU A 120 -2.81 16.93 -7.81
CA LEU A 120 -3.54 15.71 -8.14
C LEU A 120 -3.15 14.61 -7.18
N MET A 121 -4.14 13.94 -6.61
CA MET A 121 -3.90 12.89 -5.63
C MET A 121 -4.95 11.79 -5.71
N SER A 122 -4.57 10.59 -5.31
CA SER A 122 -5.47 9.49 -4.99
C SER A 122 -5.48 9.27 -3.48
N ASP A 123 -6.64 8.94 -2.93
CA ASP A 123 -6.82 8.63 -1.51
C ASP A 123 -6.26 7.22 -1.15
N GLY A 124 -5.65 6.51 -2.12
CA GLY A 124 -4.98 5.24 -1.88
C GLY A 124 -5.92 4.04 -1.70
N PRO A 125 -5.41 2.90 -1.24
CA PRO A 125 -6.18 1.66 -1.12
C PRO A 125 -7.29 1.70 -0.05
N ASP A 126 -7.15 2.49 0.99
CA ASP A 126 -8.15 2.68 2.05
C ASP A 126 -9.26 3.65 1.66
N GLY A 127 -8.96 4.63 0.81
CA GLY A 127 -9.89 5.66 0.34
C GLY A 127 -10.18 6.74 1.38
N GLU A 128 -9.34 6.82 2.42
CA GLU A 128 -9.48 7.87 3.42
C GLU A 128 -8.79 9.16 2.93
N PRO A 129 -9.52 10.28 2.83
CA PRO A 129 -8.97 11.54 2.39
C PRO A 129 -7.82 12.00 3.29
N GLY A 130 -6.61 12.12 2.75
CA GLY A 130 -5.45 12.59 3.49
C GLY A 130 -4.77 11.54 4.37
N GLY A 131 -5.10 10.25 4.21
CA GLY A 131 -4.44 9.13 4.87
C GLY A 131 -2.96 9.00 4.51
N LEU A 132 -2.25 8.13 5.25
CA LEU A 132 -0.81 7.85 5.02
C LEU A 132 -0.56 7.14 3.67
N ASP A 133 -1.60 6.53 3.10
CA ASP A 133 -1.56 5.79 1.84
C ASP A 133 -1.86 6.68 0.61
N ARG A 134 -1.93 8.01 0.80
CA ARG A 134 -2.13 8.99 -0.27
C ARG A 134 -1.02 8.89 -1.32
N ILE A 135 -1.40 8.90 -2.60
CA ILE A 135 -0.48 8.84 -3.75
C ILE A 135 -0.59 10.17 -4.51
N GLU A 136 0.55 10.81 -4.72
CA GLU A 136 0.72 12.09 -5.45
C GLU A 136 1.51 11.90 -6.73
#